data_9e79e2361e3455e6ea86d553c6a26ce8
#
_entry.id   9e79e2361e3455e6ea86d553c6a26ce8
#
_cell.length_a   1.000
_cell.length_b   1.000
_cell.length_c   1.000
_cell.angle_alpha   90.00
_cell.angle_beta   90.00
_cell.angle_gamma   90.00
#
_symmetry.space_group_name_H-M   'P 1'
#
loop_
_entity.id
_entity.type
_entity.pdbx_description
1 polymer ?
#
loop_
_entity_poly.entity_id
_entity_poly.type
_entity_poly.pdbx_seq_one_letter_code
_entity_poly.pdbx_strand_id
1 'polypeptide(L)'
;MKMQNLKSNLIEWRGQHTVEKIEKPTRLDRARRLGYNAKTGFILYRVRVRKGGRRRRLYGRRGRKPSKAGLLKFTPGKSLQWQAEEKAQRKCPNLEVLNSYPVGEDGMYRWFEIILVDPNNPSIKNDLKINWIRNPANRHRVFKGLTSAGKKSRGV
;
A
#
# COMPACT_ATOMS: atom_id res chain seq x y z
N MET A 1 -5.54 -1.02 -20.95
CA MET A 1 -5.06 0.39 -20.89
C MET A 1 -3.94 0.54 -21.90
N LYS A 2 -4.10 1.42 -22.90
CA LYS A 2 -3.08 1.62 -23.96
C LYS A 2 -1.80 2.22 -23.33
N MET A 3 -0.61 1.82 -23.78
CA MET A 3 0.69 2.25 -23.21
C MET A 3 0.89 3.78 -23.20
N GLN A 4 0.35 4.49 -24.17
CA GLN A 4 0.41 5.95 -24.23
C GLN A 4 -0.32 6.63 -23.06
N ASN A 5 -1.51 6.13 -22.68
CA ASN A 5 -2.26 6.66 -21.53
C ASN A 5 -1.55 6.38 -20.20
N LEU A 6 -0.78 5.30 -20.11
CA LEU A 6 -0.01 5.00 -18.89
C LEU A 6 1.14 6.00 -18.69
N LYS A 7 1.85 6.37 -19.76
CA LYS A 7 2.97 7.34 -19.68
C LYS A 7 2.49 8.73 -19.21
N SER A 8 1.40 9.25 -19.78
CA SER A 8 0.82 10.53 -19.37
C SER A 8 0.36 10.50 -17.91
N ASN A 9 -0.32 9.43 -17.50
CA ASN A 9 -0.73 9.26 -16.10
C ASN A 9 0.46 9.23 -15.14
N LEU A 10 1.58 8.59 -15.48
CA LEU A 10 2.76 8.54 -14.63
C LEU A 10 3.40 9.93 -14.44
N ILE A 11 3.38 10.78 -15.47
CA ILE A 11 3.86 12.17 -15.37
C ILE A 11 3.00 12.95 -14.38
N GLU A 12 1.69 12.87 -14.50
CA GLU A 12 0.73 13.49 -13.58
C GLU A 12 0.92 12.97 -12.14
N TRP A 13 1.00 11.65 -11.96
CA TRP A 13 1.11 11.02 -10.63
C TRP A 13 2.43 11.35 -9.91
N ARG A 14 3.48 11.74 -10.64
CA ARG A 14 4.72 12.24 -10.02
C ARG A 14 4.52 13.59 -9.32
N GLY A 15 3.65 14.45 -9.83
CA GLY A 15 3.31 15.73 -9.22
C GLY A 15 2.38 15.63 -8.03
N GLN A 16 1.61 14.53 -7.92
CA GLN A 16 0.63 14.33 -6.85
C GLN A 16 1.28 13.97 -5.50
N HIS A 17 0.48 14.02 -4.42
CA HIS A 17 0.94 13.59 -3.10
C HIS A 17 1.33 12.10 -3.07
N THR A 18 2.17 11.74 -2.11
CA THR A 18 2.62 10.35 -1.94
C THR A 18 1.47 9.37 -1.68
N VAL A 19 0.42 9.84 -1.02
CA VAL A 19 -0.83 9.10 -0.74
C VAL A 19 -1.97 9.98 -1.19
N GLU A 20 -2.59 9.64 -2.32
CA GLU A 20 -3.64 10.40 -2.98
C GLU A 20 -4.95 9.61 -2.96
N LYS A 21 -6.07 10.27 -2.58
CA LYS A 21 -7.39 9.67 -2.67
C LYS A 21 -7.85 9.67 -4.12
N ILE A 22 -8.40 8.56 -4.57
CA ILE A 22 -8.95 8.41 -5.92
C ILE A 22 -10.42 7.99 -5.86
N GLU A 23 -11.22 8.48 -6.80
CA GLU A 23 -12.65 8.18 -6.85
C GLU A 23 -12.93 6.83 -7.51
N LYS A 24 -12.20 6.51 -8.57
CA LYS A 24 -12.38 5.29 -9.36
C LYS A 24 -11.08 4.51 -9.49
N PRO A 25 -11.13 3.17 -9.46
CA PRO A 25 -9.95 2.36 -9.65
C PRO A 25 -9.46 2.46 -11.10
N THR A 26 -8.16 2.57 -11.31
CA THR A 26 -7.55 2.58 -12.65
C THR A 26 -7.76 1.25 -13.37
N ARG A 27 -7.82 0.15 -12.61
CA ARG A 27 -8.05 -1.21 -13.13
C ARG A 27 -9.23 -1.85 -12.41
N LEU A 28 -10.44 -1.58 -12.90
CA LEU A 28 -11.69 -2.02 -12.26
C LEU A 28 -11.81 -3.55 -12.16
N ASP A 29 -11.39 -4.28 -13.21
CA ASP A 29 -11.35 -5.74 -13.24
C ASP A 29 -10.48 -6.30 -12.11
N ARG A 30 -9.30 -5.72 -11.93
CA ARG A 30 -8.36 -6.13 -10.89
C ARG A 30 -8.86 -5.78 -9.49
N ALA A 31 -9.40 -4.57 -9.32
CA ALA A 31 -9.97 -4.12 -8.04
C ALA A 31 -11.11 -5.06 -7.59
N ARG A 32 -12.04 -5.41 -8.49
CA ARG A 32 -13.16 -6.31 -8.21
C ARG A 32 -12.70 -7.71 -7.78
N ARG A 33 -11.71 -8.29 -8.47
CA ARG A 33 -11.12 -9.59 -8.09
C ARG A 33 -10.48 -9.57 -6.69
N LEU A 34 -10.07 -8.41 -6.21
CA LEU A 34 -9.48 -8.21 -4.89
C LEU A 34 -10.50 -7.80 -3.81
N GLY A 35 -11.78 -7.83 -4.15
CA GLY A 35 -12.87 -7.58 -3.22
C GLY A 35 -13.42 -6.15 -3.22
N TYR A 36 -12.98 -5.28 -4.14
CA TYR A 36 -13.55 -3.94 -4.27
C TYR A 36 -15.01 -3.99 -4.73
N ASN A 37 -15.85 -3.22 -4.05
CA ASN A 37 -17.22 -2.95 -4.45
C ASN A 37 -17.46 -1.43 -4.47
N ALA A 38 -18.20 -0.94 -5.48
CA ALA A 38 -18.55 0.47 -5.62
C ALA A 38 -19.76 0.84 -4.74
N LYS A 39 -19.61 0.67 -3.42
CA LYS A 39 -20.62 1.06 -2.43
C LYS A 39 -19.98 1.89 -1.31
N THR A 40 -20.83 2.56 -0.54
CA THR A 40 -20.38 3.33 0.63
C THR A 40 -19.58 2.45 1.59
N GLY A 41 -18.52 3.02 2.16
CA GLY A 41 -17.58 2.30 3.04
C GLY A 41 -16.35 1.74 2.34
N PHE A 42 -16.28 1.72 0.98
CA PHE A 42 -15.06 1.43 0.24
C PHE A 42 -14.38 2.73 -0.20
N ILE A 43 -13.10 2.84 0.05
CA ILE A 43 -12.28 4.02 -0.28
C ILE A 43 -11.00 3.56 -0.96
N LEU A 44 -10.59 4.29 -2.00
CA LEU A 44 -9.41 3.98 -2.76
C LEU A 44 -8.33 5.05 -2.56
N TYR A 45 -7.09 4.61 -2.38
CA TYR A 45 -5.92 5.47 -2.39
C TYR A 45 -4.87 4.97 -3.38
N ARG A 46 -4.28 5.89 -4.12
CA ARG A 46 -3.06 5.63 -4.89
C ARG A 46 -1.86 6.03 -4.06
N VAL A 47 -0.90 5.13 -3.93
CA VAL A 47 0.29 5.34 -3.10
C VAL A 47 1.55 5.14 -3.92
N ARG A 48 2.42 6.15 -3.87
CA ARG A 48 3.74 6.13 -4.50
C ARG A 48 4.80 5.64 -3.52
N VAL A 49 5.61 4.67 -3.95
CA VAL A 49 6.74 4.15 -3.18
C VAL A 49 8.01 4.20 -4.02
N ARG A 50 9.09 4.70 -3.44
CA ARG A 50 10.39 4.73 -4.11
C ARG A 50 10.94 3.32 -4.25
N LYS A 51 11.51 3.01 -5.41
CA LYS A 51 12.22 1.75 -5.70
C LYS A 51 13.61 1.77 -5.06
N GLY A 52 14.21 0.59 -4.93
CA GLY A 52 15.55 0.39 -4.39
C GLY A 52 15.58 -0.05 -2.94
N GLY A 53 16.79 -0.27 -2.44
CA GLY A 53 17.04 -0.72 -1.10
C GLY A 53 16.87 0.35 -0.03
N ARG A 54 16.92 -0.07 1.22
CA ARG A 54 16.91 0.81 2.38
C ARG A 54 18.28 1.45 2.58
N ARG A 55 18.30 2.70 2.97
CA ARG A 55 19.51 3.41 3.42
C ARG A 55 19.45 3.66 4.93
N ARG A 56 20.60 3.65 5.60
CA ARG A 56 20.74 4.19 6.96
C ARG A 56 21.02 5.68 6.89
N ARG A 57 20.61 6.42 7.92
CA ARG A 57 21.03 7.81 8.10
C ARG A 57 22.52 7.84 8.51
N LEU A 58 23.24 8.84 8.03
CA LEU A 58 24.63 9.09 8.40
C LEU A 58 24.65 9.79 9.78
N TYR A 59 25.10 9.08 10.81
CA TYR A 59 25.28 9.62 12.16
C TYR A 59 26.73 9.50 12.65
N GLY A 60 27.70 9.44 11.73
CA GLY A 60 29.08 9.07 12.09
C GLY A 60 29.22 7.60 12.50
N ARG A 61 30.39 7.22 12.93
CA ARG A 61 30.67 5.82 13.33
C ARG A 61 30.15 5.47 14.71
N ARG A 62 30.04 6.43 15.62
CA ARG A 62 29.64 6.18 17.02
C ARG A 62 30.43 5.03 17.68
N GLY A 63 31.74 5.00 17.48
CA GLY A 63 32.63 3.94 18.01
C GLY A 63 32.56 2.57 17.29
N ARG A 64 31.78 2.43 16.22
CA ARG A 64 31.67 1.16 15.47
C ARG A 64 32.85 0.95 14.54
N LYS A 65 33.25 -0.33 14.34
CA LYS A 65 34.23 -0.73 13.33
C LYS A 65 33.75 -0.33 11.91
N PRO A 66 34.66 0.00 10.97
CA PRO A 66 34.32 0.37 9.59
C PRO A 66 33.40 -0.64 8.89
N SER A 67 33.60 -1.93 9.07
CA SER A 67 32.79 -3.01 8.52
C SER A 67 31.32 -2.97 8.96
N LYS A 68 31.02 -2.32 10.10
CA LYS A 68 29.65 -2.18 10.64
C LYS A 68 29.05 -0.79 10.44
N ALA A 69 29.76 0.11 9.75
CA ALA A 69 29.34 1.49 9.49
C ALA A 69 28.70 1.71 8.10
N GLY A 70 28.49 0.66 7.32
CA GLY A 70 27.89 0.74 5.98
C GLY A 70 26.50 1.38 5.97
N LEU A 71 26.22 2.18 4.93
CA LEU A 71 24.98 2.94 4.79
C LEU A 71 24.05 2.41 3.68
N LEU A 72 24.57 1.61 2.77
CA LEU A 72 23.92 1.13 1.56
C LEU A 72 23.74 -0.40 1.58
N LYS A 73 23.09 -0.92 0.56
CA LYS A 73 22.88 -2.37 0.32
C LYS A 73 22.04 -3.09 1.38
N PHE A 74 21.14 -2.36 2.07
CA PHE A 74 20.18 -3.01 2.97
C PHE A 74 18.88 -3.35 2.21
N THR A 75 18.46 -4.62 2.29
CA THR A 75 17.18 -5.06 1.75
C THR A 75 16.11 -5.00 2.85
N PRO A 76 15.00 -4.26 2.65
CA PRO A 76 13.89 -4.29 3.58
C PRO A 76 13.25 -5.68 3.63
N GLY A 77 12.85 -6.14 4.82
CA GLY A 77 12.07 -7.37 4.97
C GLY A 77 10.60 -7.25 4.53
N LYS A 78 10.19 -6.08 4.02
CA LYS A 78 8.83 -5.79 3.56
C LYS A 78 8.85 -5.41 2.08
N SER A 79 7.98 -6.03 1.27
CA SER A 79 7.81 -5.66 -0.14
C SER A 79 7.35 -4.21 -0.31
N LEU A 80 7.61 -3.60 -1.48
CA LEU A 80 7.15 -2.24 -1.78
C LEU A 80 5.61 -2.13 -1.70
N GLN A 81 4.90 -3.19 -2.07
CA GLN A 81 3.45 -3.25 -1.98
C GLN A 81 2.97 -3.18 -0.52
N TRP A 82 3.57 -3.96 0.37
CA TRP A 82 3.25 -3.91 1.81
C TRP A 82 3.60 -2.55 2.41
N GLN A 83 4.72 -1.95 2.04
CA GLN A 83 5.07 -0.59 2.45
C GLN A 83 4.05 0.46 1.98
N ALA A 84 3.46 0.28 0.78
CA ALA A 84 2.40 1.14 0.27
C ALA A 84 1.13 1.03 1.11
N GLU A 85 0.73 -0.19 1.45
CA GLU A 85 -0.42 -0.46 2.33
C GLU A 85 -0.24 0.18 3.71
N GLU A 86 0.95 0.05 4.32
CA GLU A 86 1.25 0.70 5.60
C GLU A 86 1.20 2.24 5.53
N LYS A 87 1.64 2.84 4.41
CA LYS A 87 1.54 4.29 4.22
C LYS A 87 0.08 4.76 4.17
N ALA A 88 -0.78 4.03 3.45
CA ALA A 88 -2.21 4.31 3.40
C ALA A 88 -2.86 4.19 4.79
N GLN A 89 -2.56 3.12 5.52
CA GLN A 89 -3.10 2.90 6.86
C GLN A 89 -2.67 3.99 7.85
N ARG A 90 -1.43 4.47 7.78
CA ARG A 90 -0.99 5.59 8.64
C ARG A 90 -1.70 6.91 8.33
N LYS A 91 -2.07 7.15 7.07
CA LYS A 91 -2.87 8.33 6.70
C LYS A 91 -4.33 8.21 7.15
N CYS A 92 -4.88 6.99 7.15
CA CYS A 92 -6.28 6.71 7.46
C CYS A 92 -6.39 5.64 8.57
N PRO A 93 -6.13 5.98 9.85
CA PRO A 93 -6.09 5.01 10.94
C PRO A 93 -7.46 4.41 11.29
N ASN A 94 -8.55 5.08 10.91
CA ASN A 94 -9.94 4.63 11.11
C ASN A 94 -10.41 3.63 10.04
N LEU A 95 -9.67 3.48 8.94
CA LEU A 95 -9.98 2.55 7.86
C LEU A 95 -9.10 1.31 7.97
N GLU A 96 -9.55 0.19 7.41
CA GLU A 96 -8.77 -1.03 7.35
C GLU A 96 -8.40 -1.38 5.90
N VAL A 97 -7.15 -1.78 5.68
CA VAL A 97 -6.69 -2.21 4.35
C VAL A 97 -7.27 -3.58 4.02
N LEU A 98 -8.06 -3.67 2.95
CA LEU A 98 -8.56 -4.93 2.43
C LEU A 98 -7.48 -5.62 1.60
N ASN A 99 -7.01 -4.95 0.55
CA ASN A 99 -6.02 -5.47 -0.39
C ASN A 99 -5.41 -4.32 -1.22
N SER A 100 -4.45 -4.65 -2.09
CA SER A 100 -3.79 -3.70 -2.97
C SER A 100 -3.32 -4.34 -4.28
N TYR A 101 -3.00 -3.52 -5.28
CA TYR A 101 -2.45 -3.98 -6.55
C TYR A 101 -1.58 -2.91 -7.22
N PRO A 102 -0.59 -3.32 -8.05
CA PRO A 102 0.23 -2.38 -8.79
C PRO A 102 -0.53 -1.81 -10.00
N VAL A 103 -0.36 -0.51 -10.25
CA VAL A 103 -0.96 0.20 -11.39
C VAL A 103 0.06 0.74 -12.38
N GLY A 104 1.27 1.04 -11.92
CA GLY A 104 2.35 1.52 -12.78
C GLY A 104 3.67 1.60 -12.06
N GLU A 105 4.73 1.71 -12.84
CA GLU A 105 6.08 1.94 -12.33
C GLU A 105 6.92 2.72 -13.33
N ASP A 106 7.91 3.43 -12.81
CA ASP A 106 8.97 4.07 -13.57
C ASP A 106 10.35 3.67 -13.04
N GLY A 107 11.40 4.37 -13.45
CA GLY A 107 12.76 4.12 -12.99
C GLY A 107 12.95 4.32 -11.48
N MET A 108 12.23 5.27 -10.86
CA MET A 108 12.41 5.66 -9.45
C MET A 108 11.29 5.23 -8.54
N TYR A 109 10.06 5.12 -9.04
CA TYR A 109 8.86 4.90 -8.23
C TYR A 109 8.02 3.74 -8.73
N ARG A 110 7.21 3.19 -7.82
CA ARG A 110 6.15 2.23 -8.10
C ARG A 110 4.86 2.73 -7.45
N TRP A 111 3.76 2.69 -8.19
CA TRP A 111 2.43 3.10 -7.74
C TRP A 111 1.56 1.88 -7.49
N PHE A 112 0.88 1.94 -6.36
CA PHE A 112 -0.08 0.92 -5.95
C PHE A 112 -1.42 1.58 -5.66
N GLU A 113 -2.50 0.94 -6.02
CA GLU A 113 -3.83 1.28 -5.55
C GLU A 113 -4.18 0.37 -4.37
N ILE A 114 -4.64 0.99 -3.29
CA ILE A 114 -4.98 0.34 -2.03
C ILE A 114 -6.48 0.47 -1.81
N ILE A 115 -7.14 -0.66 -1.56
CA ILE A 115 -8.54 -0.74 -1.23
C ILE A 115 -8.66 -0.71 0.28
N LEU A 116 -9.27 0.36 0.81
CA LEU A 116 -9.57 0.53 2.22
C LEU A 116 -11.07 0.36 2.45
N VAL A 117 -11.42 -0.10 3.63
CA VAL A 117 -12.79 -0.32 4.05
C VAL A 117 -13.01 0.36 5.39
N ASP A 118 -14.14 1.04 5.53
CA ASP A 118 -14.58 1.60 6.80
C ASP A 118 -15.36 0.54 7.61
N PRO A 119 -14.78 -0.01 8.67
CA PRO A 119 -15.44 -1.06 9.47
C PRO A 119 -16.67 -0.55 10.23
N ASN A 120 -16.82 0.78 10.39
CA ASN A 120 -17.95 1.37 11.11
C ASN A 120 -19.15 1.69 10.21
N ASN A 121 -18.96 1.69 8.91
CA ASN A 121 -20.01 2.00 7.95
C ASN A 121 -21.15 0.95 7.99
N PRO A 122 -22.44 1.34 8.07
CA PRO A 122 -23.56 0.42 8.08
C PRO A 122 -23.59 -0.56 6.90
N SER A 123 -23.23 -0.08 5.69
CA SER A 123 -23.17 -0.92 4.49
C SER A 123 -22.13 -2.04 4.59
N ILE A 124 -21.08 -1.87 5.40
CA ILE A 124 -20.07 -2.90 5.66
C ILE A 124 -20.51 -3.82 6.80
N LYS A 125 -21.15 -3.26 7.83
CA LYS A 125 -21.66 -4.02 8.96
C LYS A 125 -22.66 -5.09 8.55
N ASN A 126 -23.55 -4.75 7.62
CA ASN A 126 -24.64 -5.61 7.18
C ASN A 126 -24.26 -6.54 6.02
N ASP A 127 -23.06 -6.45 5.47
CA ASP A 127 -22.60 -7.31 4.37
C ASP A 127 -21.83 -8.51 4.90
N LEU A 128 -22.45 -9.68 4.85
CA LEU A 128 -21.87 -10.95 5.31
C LEU A 128 -20.54 -11.31 4.63
N LYS A 129 -20.29 -10.81 3.40
CA LYS A 129 -19.07 -11.10 2.66
C LYS A 129 -17.86 -10.31 3.15
N ILE A 130 -18.06 -9.15 3.79
CA ILE A 130 -16.98 -8.25 4.19
C ILE A 130 -16.97 -7.91 5.69
N ASN A 131 -18.04 -8.19 6.42
CA ASN A 131 -18.17 -7.83 7.84
C ASN A 131 -17.06 -8.42 8.75
N TRP A 132 -16.40 -9.50 8.30
CA TRP A 132 -15.26 -10.10 9.00
C TRP A 132 -14.12 -9.10 9.28
N ILE A 133 -14.01 -8.00 8.49
CA ILE A 133 -12.98 -6.99 8.65
C ILE A 133 -13.15 -6.21 9.97
N ARG A 134 -14.36 -6.20 10.54
CA ARG A 134 -14.69 -5.55 11.82
C ARG A 134 -14.14 -6.31 13.03
N ASN A 135 -13.82 -7.58 12.88
CA ASN A 135 -13.31 -8.36 13.99
C ASN A 135 -12.07 -7.69 14.58
N PRO A 136 -11.97 -7.49 15.92
CA PRO A 136 -10.82 -6.88 16.58
C PRO A 136 -9.47 -7.52 16.21
N ALA A 137 -9.45 -8.80 15.90
CA ALA A 137 -8.26 -9.51 15.40
C ALA A 137 -7.74 -8.91 14.08
N ASN A 138 -8.62 -8.36 13.24
CA ASN A 138 -8.28 -7.72 11.97
C ASN A 138 -7.93 -6.24 12.09
N ARG A 139 -8.09 -5.63 13.25
CA ARG A 139 -7.74 -4.22 13.45
C ARG A 139 -6.26 -3.98 13.17
N HIS A 140 -5.99 -2.96 12.33
CA HIS A 140 -4.63 -2.65 11.85
C HIS A 140 -3.91 -3.86 11.21
N ARG A 141 -4.67 -4.67 10.50
CA ARG A 141 -4.25 -5.93 9.88
C ARG A 141 -3.01 -5.82 9.00
N VAL A 142 -2.79 -4.66 8.39
CA VAL A 142 -1.60 -4.41 7.56
C VAL A 142 -0.30 -4.48 8.36
N PHE A 143 -0.27 -3.93 9.57
CA PHE A 143 0.94 -3.96 10.42
C PHE A 143 1.22 -5.36 10.99
N LYS A 144 0.17 -6.17 11.14
CA LYS A 144 0.27 -7.59 11.53
C LYS A 144 0.69 -8.50 10.37
N GLY A 145 0.79 -7.96 9.14
CA GLY A 145 1.12 -8.75 7.94
C GLY A 145 0.01 -9.71 7.51
N LEU A 146 -1.25 -9.39 7.78
CA LEU A 146 -2.40 -10.23 7.46
C LEU A 146 -2.98 -9.97 6.06
N THR A 147 -2.50 -8.92 5.35
CA THR A 147 -2.84 -8.68 3.95
C THR A 147 -2.10 -9.66 3.03
N SER A 148 -2.58 -9.82 1.79
CA SER A 148 -1.92 -10.67 0.80
C SER A 148 -0.45 -10.27 0.58
N ALA A 149 -0.16 -8.96 0.50
CA ALA A 149 1.22 -8.46 0.38
C ALA A 149 2.06 -8.75 1.62
N GLY A 150 1.48 -8.64 2.81
CA GLY A 150 2.12 -8.96 4.07
C GLY A 150 2.45 -10.44 4.20
N LYS A 151 1.50 -11.31 3.91
CA LYS A 151 1.68 -12.78 3.90
C LYS A 151 2.80 -13.19 2.94
N LYS A 152 2.76 -12.74 1.69
CA LYS A 152 3.83 -12.98 0.72
C LYS A 152 5.22 -12.55 1.21
N SER A 153 5.33 -11.40 1.85
CA SER A 153 6.61 -10.90 2.37
C SER A 153 7.14 -11.72 3.54
N ARG A 154 6.26 -12.42 4.27
CA ARG A 154 6.63 -13.30 5.39
C ARG A 154 6.88 -14.76 4.97
N GLY A 155 6.56 -15.10 3.72
CA GLY A 155 6.67 -16.47 3.22
C GLY A 155 5.54 -17.40 3.70
N VAL A 156 4.33 -16.83 3.93
CA VAL A 156 3.13 -17.53 4.42
C VAL A 156 2.01 -17.45 3.38
#